data_9d75eeb80918f89a549fef372e15af90
#
_entry.id   9d75eeb80918f89a549fef372e15af90
#
_cell.length_a   1.000
_cell.length_b   1.000
_cell.length_c   1.000
_cell.angle_alpha   90.00
_cell.angle_beta   90.00
_cell.angle_gamma   90.00
#
_symmetry.space_group_name_H-M   'P 1'
#
loop_
_entity.id
_entity.type
_entity.pdbx_description
1 polymer ?
#
loop_
_entity_poly.entity_id
_entity_poly.type
_entity_poly.pdbx_seq_one_letter_code
_entity_poly.pdbx_strand_id
1 'polypeptide(L)'
;QGDVVKELRAACDKYDMKFGVYLSPWDRNAECYGDSPRYNDFFIRQLTELLTNYGEVHEVWFDGANGEGPNGKKQVYDWDAFYQTIQRLQPKAVMAIMGDDVRWVGNEKGVGRETEWNATVLTPGIYARSQENNKRLGVFSKAEDLGSRKILEKATELFWYPSEVDVSIRPGWFYHAEEDGKVKSLKHLSDIYFQSVGYNSVLLLNIPPDRRGLIH
;
A
#
# COMPACT_ATOMS: atom_id res chain seq x y z
N GLN A 1 17.08 9.81 22.20
CA GLN A 1 16.32 9.69 20.96
C GLN A 1 15.79 8.27 20.88
N GLY A 2 14.45 8.06 20.76
CA GLY A 2 13.84 6.74 20.70
C GLY A 2 13.89 6.14 19.30
N ASP A 3 13.71 4.82 19.21
CA ASP A 3 13.53 4.09 17.96
C ASP A 3 12.08 3.59 17.88
N VAL A 4 11.23 4.38 17.23
CA VAL A 4 9.78 4.13 17.15
C VAL A 4 9.49 2.79 16.45
N VAL A 5 10.26 2.44 15.43
CA VAL A 5 10.07 1.18 14.67
C VAL A 5 10.37 -0.03 15.57
N LYS A 6 11.46 0.03 16.33
CA LYS A 6 11.83 -1.01 17.31
C LYS A 6 10.80 -1.16 18.42
N GLU A 7 10.30 -0.04 18.94
CA GLU A 7 9.30 -0.05 20.01
C GLU A 7 7.96 -0.63 19.49
N LEU A 8 7.55 -0.27 18.28
CA LEU A 8 6.35 -0.82 17.65
C LEU A 8 6.52 -2.32 17.36
N ARG A 9 7.68 -2.74 16.86
CA ARG A 9 7.96 -4.16 16.65
C ARG A 9 7.83 -4.94 17.96
N ALA A 10 8.42 -4.47 19.05
CA ALA A 10 8.31 -5.10 20.37
C ALA A 10 6.84 -5.15 20.87
N ALA A 11 6.05 -4.13 20.57
CA ALA A 11 4.63 -4.14 20.89
C ALA A 11 3.86 -5.19 20.06
N CYS A 12 4.16 -5.31 18.76
CA CYS A 12 3.57 -6.35 17.91
C CYS A 12 3.88 -7.75 18.45
N ASP A 13 5.13 -8.03 18.83
CA ASP A 13 5.52 -9.31 19.41
C ASP A 13 4.79 -9.60 20.74
N LYS A 14 4.65 -8.57 21.58
CA LYS A 14 3.95 -8.70 22.89
C LYS A 14 2.49 -9.09 22.73
N TYR A 15 1.83 -8.60 21.68
CA TYR A 15 0.39 -8.81 21.47
C TYR A 15 0.07 -9.80 20.35
N ASP A 16 1.06 -10.58 19.90
CA ASP A 16 0.92 -11.58 18.83
C ASP A 16 0.34 -10.97 17.53
N MET A 17 0.82 -9.76 17.20
CA MET A 17 0.43 -9.04 15.99
C MET A 17 1.54 -9.16 14.94
N LYS A 18 1.15 -9.32 13.69
CA LYS A 18 2.09 -9.26 12.58
C LYS A 18 2.56 -7.82 12.38
N PHE A 19 3.85 -7.68 12.08
CA PHE A 19 4.48 -6.39 11.85
C PHE A 19 4.68 -6.15 10.36
N GLY A 20 4.25 -5.00 9.87
CA GLY A 20 4.49 -4.51 8.51
C GLY A 20 5.11 -3.13 8.52
N VAL A 21 5.63 -2.69 7.38
CA VAL A 21 6.24 -1.37 7.22
C VAL A 21 5.71 -0.66 5.99
N TYR A 22 5.56 0.66 6.10
CA TYR A 22 5.30 1.58 5.00
C TYR A 22 6.52 2.46 4.80
N LEU A 23 7.04 2.49 3.58
CA LEU A 23 8.07 3.43 3.18
C LEU A 23 7.61 4.17 1.92
N SER A 24 7.29 5.47 2.06
CA SER A 24 6.86 6.28 0.92
C SER A 24 8.00 6.49 -0.07
N PRO A 25 7.81 6.16 -1.35
CA PRO A 25 8.82 6.47 -2.37
C PRO A 25 8.81 7.96 -2.74
N TRP A 26 7.77 8.72 -2.40
CA TRP A 26 7.72 10.17 -2.63
C TRP A 26 8.24 10.94 -1.41
N ASP A 27 9.56 11.09 -1.32
CA ASP A 27 10.21 11.85 -0.27
C ASP A 27 10.48 13.29 -0.73
N ARG A 28 9.65 14.21 -0.26
CA ARG A 28 9.77 15.65 -0.58
C ARG A 28 10.89 16.37 0.17
N ASN A 29 11.57 15.70 1.11
CA ASN A 29 12.66 16.27 1.89
C ASN A 29 14.04 15.79 1.43
N ALA A 30 14.14 14.66 0.74
CA ALA A 30 15.40 14.14 0.25
C ALA A 30 15.98 15.04 -0.84
N GLU A 31 17.16 15.61 -0.61
CA GLU A 31 17.86 16.48 -1.57
C GLU A 31 18.13 15.77 -2.92
N CYS A 32 18.30 14.44 -2.88
CA CYS A 32 18.55 13.65 -4.08
C CYS A 32 17.28 13.24 -4.83
N TYR A 33 16.09 13.59 -4.33
CA TYR A 33 14.84 13.26 -5.04
C TYR A 33 14.81 13.93 -6.42
N GLY A 34 14.48 13.14 -7.46
CA GLY A 34 14.50 13.58 -8.85
C GLY A 34 15.86 13.39 -9.56
N ASP A 35 16.92 13.02 -8.82
CA ASP A 35 18.13 12.40 -9.35
C ASP A 35 17.94 10.87 -9.22
N SER A 36 17.33 10.28 -10.25
CA SER A 36 16.76 8.94 -10.13
C SER A 36 17.75 7.85 -9.72
N PRO A 37 18.96 7.73 -10.25
CA PRO A 37 19.91 6.72 -9.79
C PRO A 37 20.28 6.91 -8.31
N ARG A 38 20.58 8.14 -7.92
CA ARG A 38 21.01 8.47 -6.56
C ARG A 38 19.90 8.30 -5.54
N TYR A 39 18.68 8.68 -5.91
CA TYR A 39 17.51 8.52 -5.02
C TYR A 39 17.11 7.05 -4.88
N ASN A 40 17.12 6.26 -5.95
CA ASN A 40 16.81 4.83 -5.87
C ASN A 40 17.79 4.10 -4.95
N ASP A 41 19.08 4.42 -5.02
CA ASP A 41 20.09 3.93 -4.05
C ASP A 41 19.78 4.35 -2.60
N PHE A 42 19.39 5.59 -2.40
CA PHE A 42 19.02 6.11 -1.08
C PHE A 42 17.79 5.36 -0.53
N PHE A 43 16.75 5.19 -1.34
CA PHE A 43 15.54 4.45 -0.98
C PHE A 43 15.84 2.98 -0.64
N ILE A 44 16.65 2.30 -1.45
CA ILE A 44 17.07 0.90 -1.19
C ILE A 44 17.83 0.78 0.12
N ARG A 45 18.67 1.76 0.49
CA ARG A 45 19.35 1.74 1.79
C ARG A 45 18.38 1.86 2.97
N GLN A 46 17.40 2.78 2.90
CA GLN A 46 16.36 2.88 3.93
C GLN A 46 15.52 1.61 4.01
N LEU A 47 15.11 1.08 2.86
CA LEU A 47 14.35 -0.17 2.79
C LEU A 47 15.15 -1.34 3.38
N THR A 48 16.44 -1.44 3.07
CA THR A 48 17.34 -2.46 3.64
C THR A 48 17.42 -2.34 5.16
N GLU A 49 17.56 -1.13 5.69
CA GLU A 49 17.59 -0.88 7.13
C GLU A 49 16.30 -1.38 7.81
N LEU A 50 15.14 -1.04 7.26
CA LEU A 50 13.84 -1.50 7.79
C LEU A 50 13.69 -3.03 7.74
N LEU A 51 14.17 -3.66 6.68
CA LEU A 51 14.01 -5.10 6.47
C LEU A 51 15.06 -5.96 7.18
N THR A 52 16.13 -5.37 7.75
CA THR A 52 17.19 -6.13 8.41
C THR A 52 17.27 -5.91 9.93
N ASN A 53 16.83 -4.75 10.44
CA ASN A 53 17.08 -4.38 11.83
C ASN A 53 15.94 -4.74 12.79
N TYR A 54 14.75 -5.12 12.29
CA TYR A 54 13.55 -5.26 13.11
C TYR A 54 12.91 -6.66 13.07
N GLY A 55 13.67 -7.66 12.61
CA GLY A 55 13.21 -9.06 12.54
C GLY A 55 12.28 -9.31 11.35
N GLU A 56 11.34 -10.26 11.50
CA GLU A 56 10.42 -10.65 10.42
C GLU A 56 9.43 -9.53 10.12
N VAL A 57 9.34 -9.15 8.85
CA VAL A 57 8.37 -8.20 8.30
C VAL A 57 7.37 -8.99 7.47
N HIS A 58 6.08 -8.82 7.75
CA HIS A 58 5.01 -9.58 7.09
C HIS A 58 4.45 -8.85 5.86
N GLU A 59 4.54 -7.53 5.85
CA GLU A 59 4.06 -6.72 4.75
C GLU A 59 4.95 -5.50 4.53
N VAL A 60 5.24 -5.20 3.26
CA VAL A 60 5.85 -3.95 2.82
C VAL A 60 4.84 -3.23 1.95
N TRP A 61 4.40 -2.08 2.42
CA TRP A 61 3.40 -1.28 1.74
C TRP A 61 4.06 -0.11 0.98
N PHE A 62 3.86 -0.06 -0.33
CA PHE A 62 4.37 1.00 -1.20
C PHE A 62 3.26 1.93 -1.67
N ASP A 63 3.43 3.22 -1.43
CA ASP A 63 2.60 4.26 -2.01
C ASP A 63 2.92 4.45 -3.50
N GLY A 64 1.87 4.61 -4.31
CA GLY A 64 2.00 4.90 -5.73
C GLY A 64 2.20 6.39 -6.05
N ALA A 65 2.24 7.25 -5.04
CA ALA A 65 2.40 8.67 -5.25
C ALA A 65 3.76 9.02 -5.89
N ASN A 66 3.72 9.87 -6.91
CA ASN A 66 4.89 10.35 -7.62
C ASN A 66 4.68 11.80 -8.05
N GLY A 67 5.04 12.72 -7.19
CA GLY A 67 5.02 14.15 -7.45
C GLY A 67 6.42 14.73 -7.67
N GLU A 68 6.50 16.04 -7.76
CA GLU A 68 7.76 16.76 -7.86
C GLU A 68 8.44 16.87 -6.49
N GLY A 69 9.76 16.82 -6.49
CA GLY A 69 10.60 17.11 -5.34
C GLY A 69 10.89 18.61 -5.18
N PRO A 70 11.73 18.98 -4.19
CA PRO A 70 12.12 20.37 -3.96
C PRO A 70 12.81 21.05 -5.16
N ASN A 71 13.40 20.26 -6.04
CA ASN A 71 14.08 20.70 -7.27
C ASN A 71 13.15 20.78 -8.50
N GLY A 72 11.84 20.58 -8.32
CA GLY A 72 10.85 20.58 -9.41
C GLY A 72 10.92 19.37 -10.33
N LYS A 73 11.69 18.34 -9.98
CA LYS A 73 11.84 17.13 -10.79
C LYS A 73 11.02 15.99 -10.21
N LYS A 74 10.47 15.16 -11.09
CA LYS A 74 9.86 13.87 -10.74
C LYS A 74 10.92 12.78 -10.69
N GLN A 75 10.72 11.85 -9.79
CA GLN A 75 11.54 10.65 -9.63
C GLN A 75 11.08 9.56 -10.60
N VAL A 76 12.01 8.82 -11.17
CA VAL A 76 11.75 7.53 -11.81
C VAL A 76 12.15 6.43 -10.83
N TYR A 77 11.16 5.72 -10.30
CA TYR A 77 11.40 4.65 -9.32
C TYR A 77 11.88 3.37 -10.00
N ASP A 78 12.89 2.75 -9.41
CA ASP A 78 13.37 1.42 -9.82
C ASP A 78 12.61 0.32 -9.04
N TRP A 79 11.37 0.07 -9.46
CA TRP A 79 10.51 -0.92 -8.83
C TRP A 79 11.11 -2.32 -8.83
N ASP A 80 11.82 -2.71 -9.88
CA ASP A 80 12.46 -4.02 -9.97
C ASP A 80 13.50 -4.20 -8.86
N ALA A 81 14.34 -3.20 -8.63
CA ALA A 81 15.33 -3.22 -7.57
C ALA A 81 14.69 -3.20 -6.17
N PHE A 82 13.56 -2.48 -6.01
CA PHE A 82 12.82 -2.46 -4.76
C PHE A 82 12.22 -3.84 -4.43
N TYR A 83 11.56 -4.49 -5.40
CA TYR A 83 11.00 -5.84 -5.23
C TYR A 83 12.09 -6.87 -4.95
N GLN A 84 13.19 -6.87 -5.71
CA GLN A 84 14.32 -7.77 -5.48
C GLN A 84 14.91 -7.60 -4.08
N THR A 85 14.97 -6.37 -3.56
CA THR A 85 15.44 -6.10 -2.20
C THR A 85 14.55 -6.76 -1.16
N ILE A 86 13.22 -6.67 -1.29
CA ILE A 86 12.27 -7.31 -0.38
C ILE A 86 12.38 -8.83 -0.49
N GLN A 87 12.31 -9.37 -1.72
CA GLN A 87 12.36 -10.81 -1.95
C GLN A 87 13.63 -11.46 -1.39
N ARG A 88 14.75 -10.75 -1.46
CA ARG A 88 16.03 -11.21 -0.90
C ARG A 88 16.08 -11.16 0.62
N LEU A 89 15.58 -10.10 1.25
CA LEU A 89 15.72 -9.85 2.68
C LEU A 89 14.56 -10.41 3.50
N GLN A 90 13.34 -10.38 2.94
CA GLN A 90 12.11 -10.83 3.58
C GLN A 90 11.25 -11.63 2.58
N PRO A 91 11.67 -12.85 2.18
CA PRO A 91 11.04 -13.59 1.08
C PRO A 91 9.60 -14.04 1.36
N LYS A 92 9.11 -13.89 2.58
CA LYS A 92 7.73 -14.18 2.98
C LYS A 92 6.86 -12.92 3.14
N ALA A 93 7.45 -11.73 3.02
CA ALA A 93 6.70 -10.50 3.14
C ALA A 93 5.79 -10.30 1.93
N VAL A 94 4.56 -9.86 2.20
CA VAL A 94 3.61 -9.44 1.17
C VAL A 94 3.99 -8.05 0.68
N MET A 95 4.00 -7.84 -0.63
CA MET A 95 4.22 -6.54 -1.26
C MET A 95 2.88 -5.95 -1.69
N ALA A 96 2.43 -4.93 -0.93
CA ALA A 96 1.11 -4.35 -1.13
C ALA A 96 1.14 -3.06 -1.94
N ILE A 97 0.06 -2.83 -2.65
CA ILE A 97 -0.39 -1.70 -3.44
C ILE A 97 0.41 -1.51 -4.73
N MET A 98 1.67 -1.10 -4.67
CA MET A 98 2.53 -1.04 -5.85
C MET A 98 3.41 -2.29 -6.00
N GLY A 99 3.01 -3.41 -5.38
CA GLY A 99 3.69 -4.70 -5.42
C GLY A 99 2.91 -5.77 -6.17
N ASP A 100 3.46 -6.97 -6.16
CA ASP A 100 2.95 -8.10 -6.94
C ASP A 100 1.85 -8.91 -6.22
N ASP A 101 1.69 -8.71 -4.89
CA ASP A 101 0.90 -9.63 -4.08
C ASP A 101 -0.50 -9.11 -3.78
N VAL A 102 -0.65 -7.80 -3.57
CA VAL A 102 -1.91 -7.15 -3.22
C VAL A 102 -2.08 -5.86 -4.03
N ARG A 103 -3.21 -5.71 -4.71
CA ARG A 103 -3.55 -4.53 -5.49
C ARG A 103 -4.35 -3.51 -4.69
N TRP A 104 -4.18 -2.25 -5.01
CA TRP A 104 -5.05 -1.20 -4.53
C TRP A 104 -6.46 -1.33 -5.13
N VAL A 105 -7.49 -1.14 -4.30
CA VAL A 105 -8.89 -1.19 -4.74
C VAL A 105 -9.26 -0.05 -5.71
N GLY A 106 -8.47 1.03 -5.72
CA GLY A 106 -8.64 2.16 -6.63
C GLY A 106 -9.31 3.40 -6.03
N ASN A 107 -9.64 3.39 -4.74
CA ASN A 107 -10.19 4.52 -4.00
C ASN A 107 -9.79 4.47 -2.53
N GLU A 108 -9.91 5.60 -1.82
CA GLU A 108 -9.65 5.76 -0.39
C GLU A 108 -10.94 5.96 0.42
N LYS A 109 -12.05 5.39 -0.06
CA LYS A 109 -13.37 5.60 0.54
C LYS A 109 -13.80 4.50 1.50
N GLY A 110 -13.01 3.42 1.59
CA GLY A 110 -13.37 2.26 2.39
C GLY A 110 -14.35 1.30 1.70
N VAL A 111 -14.40 1.30 0.37
CA VAL A 111 -15.38 0.54 -0.41
C VAL A 111 -14.71 -0.27 -1.50
N GLY A 112 -14.91 -1.59 -1.46
CA GLY A 112 -14.59 -2.51 -2.55
C GLY A 112 -15.67 -2.53 -3.63
N ARG A 113 -15.41 -3.23 -4.73
CA ARG A 113 -16.45 -3.57 -5.73
C ARG A 113 -17.26 -4.77 -5.24
N GLU A 114 -18.51 -4.86 -5.62
CA GLU A 114 -19.32 -6.07 -5.36
C GLU A 114 -18.73 -7.33 -6.02
N THR A 115 -17.89 -7.15 -7.03
CA THR A 115 -17.20 -8.22 -7.78
C THR A 115 -15.68 -8.21 -7.54
N GLU A 116 -15.24 -7.95 -6.31
CA GLU A 116 -13.82 -8.02 -5.93
C GLU A 116 -13.38 -9.48 -5.76
N TRP A 117 -12.95 -10.09 -6.85
CA TRP A 117 -12.38 -11.43 -6.84
C TRP A 117 -10.87 -11.39 -6.60
N ASN A 118 -10.34 -12.36 -5.86
CA ASN A 118 -8.89 -12.52 -5.68
C ASN A 118 -8.23 -12.98 -6.98
N ALA A 119 -8.93 -13.80 -7.79
CA ALA A 119 -8.53 -14.08 -9.16
C ALA A 119 -9.07 -12.98 -10.08
N THR A 120 -8.19 -12.25 -10.74
CA THR A 120 -8.54 -11.08 -11.56
C THR A 120 -7.81 -11.08 -12.90
N VAL A 121 -8.34 -10.31 -13.84
CA VAL A 121 -7.71 -10.03 -15.15
C VAL A 121 -6.57 -9.01 -15.07
N LEU A 122 -6.49 -8.27 -13.96
CA LEU A 122 -5.44 -7.26 -13.75
C LEU A 122 -4.12 -7.96 -13.46
N THR A 123 -3.14 -7.75 -14.33
CA THR A 123 -1.81 -8.33 -14.16
C THR A 123 -1.05 -7.63 -13.04
N PRO A 124 -0.48 -8.37 -12.08
CA PRO A 124 0.25 -7.81 -10.95
C PRO A 124 1.49 -7.02 -11.34
N GLY A 125 1.90 -6.10 -10.46
CA GLY A 125 3.14 -5.35 -10.52
C GLY A 125 3.15 -4.20 -11.51
N ILE A 126 4.33 -3.54 -11.58
CA ILE A 126 4.56 -2.35 -12.41
C ILE A 126 5.56 -2.63 -13.54
N TYR A 127 5.72 -3.89 -13.89
CA TYR A 127 6.57 -4.30 -14.99
C TYR A 127 5.99 -3.87 -16.35
N ALA A 128 6.85 -3.67 -17.34
CA ALA A 128 6.42 -3.31 -18.68
C ALA A 128 5.38 -4.30 -19.26
N ARG A 129 5.60 -5.62 -19.05
CA ARG A 129 4.65 -6.67 -19.45
C ARG A 129 3.27 -6.51 -18.80
N SER A 130 3.24 -6.20 -17.51
CA SER A 130 1.99 -5.99 -16.77
C SER A 130 1.23 -4.79 -17.31
N GLN A 131 1.93 -3.69 -17.56
CA GLN A 131 1.33 -2.48 -18.12
C GLN A 131 0.79 -2.70 -19.54
N GLU A 132 1.53 -3.42 -20.37
CA GLU A 132 1.09 -3.75 -21.73
C GLU A 132 -0.16 -4.61 -21.74
N ASN A 133 -0.21 -5.68 -20.93
CA ASN A 133 -1.40 -6.55 -20.83
C ASN A 133 -2.61 -5.79 -20.29
N ASN A 134 -2.44 -5.02 -19.23
CA ASN A 134 -3.50 -4.21 -18.64
C ASN A 134 -4.03 -3.17 -19.63
N LYS A 135 -3.14 -2.53 -20.39
CA LYS A 135 -3.54 -1.59 -21.45
C LYS A 135 -4.32 -2.28 -22.58
N ARG A 136 -3.87 -3.46 -23.01
CA ARG A 136 -4.55 -4.27 -24.04
C ARG A 136 -5.98 -4.64 -23.63
N LEU A 137 -6.19 -4.99 -22.35
CA LEU A 137 -7.49 -5.33 -21.81
C LEU A 137 -8.34 -4.10 -21.44
N GLY A 138 -7.74 -2.91 -21.38
CA GLY A 138 -8.39 -1.69 -20.92
C GLY A 138 -8.70 -1.70 -19.42
N VAL A 139 -7.88 -2.40 -18.62
CA VAL A 139 -8.05 -2.53 -17.18
C VAL A 139 -6.98 -1.77 -16.41
N PHE A 140 -7.33 -1.27 -15.25
CA PHE A 140 -6.45 -0.58 -14.30
C PHE A 140 -7.09 -0.58 -12.91
N SER A 141 -6.33 -0.28 -11.86
CA SER A 141 -6.79 -0.39 -10.46
C SER A 141 -8.10 0.37 -10.16
N LYS A 142 -8.32 1.51 -10.82
CA LYS A 142 -9.54 2.33 -10.65
C LYS A 142 -10.70 1.93 -11.57
N ALA A 143 -10.56 0.89 -12.41
CA ALA A 143 -11.63 0.44 -13.30
C ALA A 143 -12.85 0.00 -12.46
N GLU A 144 -14.04 0.33 -12.91
CA GLU A 144 -15.28 -0.01 -12.22
C GLU A 144 -15.55 -1.52 -12.21
N ASP A 145 -15.07 -2.22 -13.23
CA ASP A 145 -15.27 -3.66 -13.41
C ASP A 145 -13.92 -4.38 -13.63
N LEU A 146 -13.63 -5.32 -12.77
CA LEU A 146 -12.47 -6.22 -12.88
C LEU A 146 -12.85 -7.70 -12.79
N GLY A 147 -14.15 -8.02 -12.58
CA GLY A 147 -14.56 -9.38 -12.26
C GLY A 147 -15.85 -9.84 -12.93
N SER A 148 -16.55 -9.03 -13.73
CA SER A 148 -17.74 -9.46 -14.44
C SER A 148 -17.42 -10.47 -15.55
N ARG A 149 -18.39 -11.26 -15.96
CA ARG A 149 -18.25 -12.19 -17.10
C ARG A 149 -17.79 -11.47 -18.37
N LYS A 150 -18.28 -10.26 -18.60
CA LYS A 150 -17.95 -9.45 -19.77
C LYS A 150 -16.46 -9.12 -19.87
N ILE A 151 -15.79 -8.85 -18.73
CA ILE A 151 -14.35 -8.58 -18.73
C ILE A 151 -13.55 -9.89 -18.76
N LEU A 152 -14.03 -10.94 -18.10
CA LEU A 152 -13.39 -12.25 -18.08
C LEU A 152 -13.35 -12.91 -19.47
N GLU A 153 -14.38 -12.72 -20.30
CA GLU A 153 -14.41 -13.24 -21.68
C GLU A 153 -13.28 -12.70 -22.57
N LYS A 154 -12.69 -11.55 -22.21
CA LYS A 154 -11.58 -10.93 -22.95
C LYS A 154 -10.22 -11.37 -22.44
N ALA A 155 -10.17 -12.05 -21.30
CA ALA A 155 -8.93 -12.45 -20.65
C ALA A 155 -8.45 -13.79 -21.20
N THR A 156 -7.14 -13.92 -21.36
CA THR A 156 -6.47 -15.19 -21.71
C THR A 156 -5.92 -15.90 -20.47
N GLU A 157 -5.74 -15.18 -19.38
CA GLU A 157 -5.21 -15.66 -18.11
C GLU A 157 -5.80 -14.86 -16.94
N LEU A 158 -5.77 -15.45 -15.76
CA LEU A 158 -6.16 -14.81 -14.50
C LEU A 158 -4.99 -14.86 -13.54
N PHE A 159 -4.91 -13.84 -12.70
CA PHE A 159 -3.86 -13.69 -11.70
C PHE A 159 -4.46 -13.69 -10.30
N TRP A 160 -3.80 -14.35 -9.35
CA TRP A 160 -4.12 -14.21 -7.94
C TRP A 160 -3.59 -12.87 -7.46
N TYR A 161 -4.48 -11.89 -7.29
CA TYR A 161 -4.13 -10.54 -6.96
C TYR A 161 -5.25 -9.88 -6.14
N PRO A 162 -5.38 -10.27 -4.85
CA PRO A 162 -6.40 -9.75 -3.96
C PRO A 162 -6.32 -8.24 -3.83
N SER A 163 -7.47 -7.59 -3.62
CA SER A 163 -7.54 -6.15 -3.42
C SER A 163 -7.38 -5.77 -1.95
N GLU A 164 -6.83 -4.58 -1.71
CA GLU A 164 -6.84 -3.92 -0.43
C GLU A 164 -7.57 -2.58 -0.52
N VAL A 165 -8.45 -2.36 0.44
CA VAL A 165 -9.16 -1.11 0.68
C VAL A 165 -8.42 -0.36 1.77
N ASP A 166 -7.96 0.83 1.49
CA ASP A 166 -7.32 1.72 2.44
C ASP A 166 -8.24 2.89 2.81
N VAL A 167 -8.37 3.18 4.10
CA VAL A 167 -9.20 4.26 4.61
C VAL A 167 -8.75 4.68 6.00
N SER A 168 -8.85 5.99 6.30
CA SER A 168 -8.57 6.50 7.64
C SER A 168 -9.85 6.60 8.48
N ILE A 169 -9.73 6.43 9.80
CA ILE A 169 -10.82 6.77 10.74
C ILE A 169 -11.08 8.28 10.79
N ARG A 170 -10.17 9.11 10.29
CA ARG A 170 -10.21 10.58 10.27
C ARG A 170 -10.40 11.11 8.85
N PRO A 171 -10.63 12.43 8.68
CA PRO A 171 -10.71 13.06 7.34
C PRO A 171 -9.43 12.89 6.52
N GLY A 172 -8.25 12.92 7.17
CA GLY A 172 -6.94 12.74 6.54
C GLY A 172 -6.17 11.58 7.15
N TRP A 173 -4.92 11.39 6.69
CA TRP A 173 -4.05 10.28 7.10
C TRP A 173 -3.30 10.52 8.41
N PHE A 174 -3.23 11.78 8.88
CA PHE A 174 -2.52 12.18 10.09
C PHE A 174 -3.46 12.73 11.16
N TYR A 175 -2.96 12.80 12.38
CA TYR A 175 -3.69 13.38 13.49
C TYR A 175 -3.69 14.92 13.43
N HIS A 176 -4.88 15.52 13.53
CA HIS A 176 -5.11 16.94 13.72
C HIS A 176 -6.16 17.12 14.82
N ALA A 177 -5.84 17.88 15.87
CA ALA A 177 -6.71 18.03 17.04
C ALA A 177 -8.07 18.66 16.69
N GLU A 178 -8.10 19.58 15.73
CA GLU A 178 -9.31 20.24 15.22
C GLU A 178 -10.27 19.27 14.49
N GLU A 179 -9.82 18.06 14.23
CA GLU A 179 -10.61 17.00 13.57
C GLU A 179 -11.15 15.94 14.56
N ASP A 180 -10.94 16.11 15.88
CA ASP A 180 -11.38 15.12 16.87
C ASP A 180 -12.90 14.87 16.82
N GLY A 181 -13.68 15.90 16.53
CA GLY A 181 -15.12 15.78 16.31
C GLY A 181 -15.55 15.16 14.96
N LYS A 182 -14.59 14.84 14.07
CA LYS A 182 -14.84 14.30 12.72
C LYS A 182 -14.41 12.85 12.56
N VAL A 183 -14.02 12.18 13.66
CA VAL A 183 -13.73 10.74 13.63
C VAL A 183 -14.96 9.97 13.18
N LYS A 184 -14.79 9.02 12.29
CA LYS A 184 -15.90 8.22 11.74
C LYS A 184 -16.67 7.50 12.84
N SER A 185 -18.00 7.55 12.77
CA SER A 185 -18.87 6.87 13.72
C SER A 185 -18.76 5.35 13.63
N LEU A 186 -19.17 4.65 14.71
CA LEU A 186 -19.23 3.19 14.73
C LEU A 186 -20.05 2.65 13.53
N LYS A 187 -21.20 3.27 13.24
CA LYS A 187 -21.99 2.88 12.06
C LYS A 187 -21.19 2.98 10.76
N HIS A 188 -20.51 4.11 10.56
CA HIS A 188 -19.71 4.32 9.34
C HIS A 188 -18.54 3.33 9.25
N LEU A 189 -17.85 3.04 10.36
CA LEU A 189 -16.78 2.03 10.39
C LEU A 189 -17.30 0.61 10.12
N SER A 190 -18.50 0.28 10.63
CA SER A 190 -19.16 -0.98 10.32
C SER A 190 -19.55 -1.08 8.84
N ASP A 191 -20.07 0.00 8.25
CA ASP A 191 -20.39 0.04 6.81
C ASP A 191 -19.12 -0.17 5.97
N ILE A 192 -18.00 0.46 6.35
CA ILE A 192 -16.68 0.24 5.71
C ILE A 192 -16.26 -1.24 5.79
N TYR A 193 -16.39 -1.86 6.97
CA TYR A 193 -16.04 -3.27 7.13
C TYR A 193 -16.85 -4.17 6.19
N PHE A 194 -18.17 -3.99 6.13
CA PHE A 194 -19.02 -4.81 5.26
C PHE A 194 -18.84 -4.50 3.77
N GLN A 195 -18.47 -3.27 3.41
CA GLN A 195 -18.22 -2.86 2.02
C GLN A 195 -16.76 -3.09 1.56
N SER A 196 -15.88 -3.52 2.45
CA SER A 196 -14.52 -3.91 2.13
C SER A 196 -14.32 -5.43 2.31
N VAL A 197 -14.25 -5.89 3.55
CA VAL A 197 -14.08 -7.32 3.88
C VAL A 197 -15.27 -8.13 3.40
N GLY A 198 -16.49 -7.62 3.55
CA GLY A 198 -17.69 -8.25 3.04
C GLY A 198 -17.73 -8.37 1.52
N TYR A 199 -17.00 -7.52 0.80
CA TYR A 199 -16.80 -7.58 -0.66
C TYR A 199 -15.49 -8.27 -1.05
N ASN A 200 -14.91 -9.06 -0.14
CA ASN A 200 -13.72 -9.87 -0.38
C ASN A 200 -12.42 -9.07 -0.59
N SER A 201 -12.32 -7.89 0.00
CA SER A 201 -11.08 -7.09 0.04
C SER A 201 -10.40 -7.17 1.41
N VAL A 202 -9.09 -7.02 1.45
CA VAL A 202 -8.37 -6.70 2.70
C VAL A 202 -8.76 -5.28 3.12
N LEU A 203 -8.88 -5.02 4.42
CA LEU A 203 -9.11 -3.67 4.96
C LEU A 203 -7.85 -3.18 5.66
N LEU A 204 -7.22 -2.16 5.11
CA LEU A 204 -6.21 -1.35 5.79
C LEU A 204 -6.91 -0.14 6.44
N LEU A 205 -7.06 -0.18 7.75
CA LEU A 205 -7.65 0.91 8.51
C LEU A 205 -6.56 1.79 9.15
N ASN A 206 -6.39 2.98 8.63
CA ASN A 206 -5.44 3.94 9.21
C ASN A 206 -6.00 4.54 10.50
N ILE A 207 -5.25 4.38 11.59
CA ILE A 207 -5.61 4.82 12.94
C ILE A 207 -4.49 5.71 13.47
N PRO A 208 -4.44 7.00 13.10
CA PRO A 208 -3.35 7.87 13.50
C PRO A 208 -3.42 8.15 15.02
N PRO A 209 -2.30 7.93 15.75
CA PRO A 209 -2.23 8.23 17.17
C PRO A 209 -2.27 9.74 17.40
N ASP A 210 -2.83 10.16 18.54
CA ASP A 210 -2.76 11.55 18.99
C ASP A 210 -1.36 11.89 19.55
N ARG A 211 -1.16 13.14 20.01
CA ARG A 211 0.14 13.60 20.54
C ARG A 211 0.59 12.90 21.81
N ARG A 212 -0.30 12.12 22.46
CA ARG A 212 0.01 11.29 23.63
C ARG A 212 0.43 9.87 23.23
N GLY A 213 0.37 9.54 21.94
CA GLY A 213 0.59 8.19 21.43
C GLY A 213 -0.62 7.25 21.64
N LEU A 214 -1.80 7.80 21.83
CA LEU A 214 -3.04 7.06 22.05
C LEU A 214 -4.01 7.23 20.87
N ILE A 215 -4.87 6.26 20.68
CA ILE A 215 -6.02 6.40 19.78
C ILE A 215 -7.01 7.33 20.48
N HIS A 216 -7.39 8.40 19.80
CA HIS A 216 -8.38 9.35 20.33
C HIS A 216 -9.77 8.72 20.36
#